data_5b9c62a28ffd412c0a8a13529790f91d
#
_entry.id   5b9c62a28ffd412c0a8a13529790f91d
#
_cell.length_a   1.000
_cell.length_b   1.000
_cell.length_c   1.000
_cell.angle_alpha   90.00
_cell.angle_beta   90.00
_cell.angle_gamma   90.00
#
_symmetry.space_group_name_H-M   'P 1'
#
loop_
_entity.id
_entity.type
_entity.pdbx_description
1 polymer ?
#
loop_
_entity_poly.entity_id
_entity_poly.type
_entity_poly.pdbx_seq_one_letter_code
_entity_poly.pdbx_strand_id
1 'polypeptide(L)'
;MQKMITILGPTASGKTPLAAALALQIGGEIISADSRQVYRRMDIGTGKDLEDYEVKSLTSHLSPLTSHLSPLTSTKIPYHLIDIVEPGTKYNLFQYQQDFYDAYRQIVERGNTPILCGGTGLYIEAVLKGYQLSPVPQNPELRQRLEGKSLEELTELLRTLKAQNGSVMHNTTDVDSCQRAIRAIEIEEYNLHTPTPKRELPPVDSLIIGVDIDREERRQKITRRLKQRLEEGMIDEVKGLLDEGIPAEDLIYYGLEYKFVTEYITGQLTYDEMFKRLEIAIHQFAKRQMTWFRGMERRGFTIHWIDAMLPMDEKVGEILRLFAP
;
A
#
# COMPACT_ATOMS: atom_id res chain seq x y z
N MET A 1 5.91 -6.08 24.53
CA MET A 1 6.02 -5.86 23.06
C MET A 1 5.65 -4.42 22.78
N GLN A 2 6.40 -3.72 21.93
CA GLN A 2 6.07 -2.34 21.59
C GLN A 2 4.84 -2.32 20.68
N LYS A 3 3.82 -1.54 21.07
CA LYS A 3 2.56 -1.43 20.34
C LYS A 3 2.80 -0.60 19.08
N MET A 4 2.36 -1.10 17.93
CA MET A 4 2.42 -0.38 16.63
C MET A 4 1.14 0.45 16.44
N ILE A 5 1.22 1.48 15.60
CA ILE A 5 0.02 2.16 15.09
C ILE A 5 -0.09 1.89 13.60
N THR A 6 -1.29 1.50 13.14
CA THR A 6 -1.59 1.35 11.70
C THR A 6 -2.53 2.45 11.26
N ILE A 7 -2.11 3.26 10.27
CA ILE A 7 -2.93 4.30 9.66
C ILE A 7 -3.30 3.87 8.25
N LEU A 8 -4.56 3.56 8.04
CA LEU A 8 -5.09 3.13 6.75
C LEU A 8 -6.16 4.10 6.23
N GLY A 9 -6.37 4.07 4.94
CA GLY A 9 -7.38 4.91 4.30
C GLY A 9 -7.26 4.87 2.77
N PRO A 10 -8.28 5.32 2.05
CA PRO A 10 -8.24 5.35 0.59
C PRO A 10 -7.22 6.38 0.09
N THR A 11 -6.92 6.32 -1.21
CA THR A 11 -6.11 7.38 -1.84
C THR A 11 -6.75 8.75 -1.63
N ALA A 12 -5.92 9.78 -1.51
CA ALA A 12 -6.30 11.16 -1.24
C ALA A 12 -7.04 11.42 0.09
N SER A 13 -6.92 10.53 1.10
CA SER A 13 -7.51 10.75 2.43
C SER A 13 -6.64 11.57 3.40
N GLY A 14 -5.38 11.85 3.07
CA GLY A 14 -4.47 12.59 3.96
C GLY A 14 -3.82 11.72 5.06
N LYS A 15 -3.74 10.41 4.86
CA LYS A 15 -3.13 9.48 5.82
C LYS A 15 -1.62 9.70 6.04
N THR A 16 -0.85 10.06 5.00
CA THR A 16 0.60 10.27 5.10
C THR A 16 0.96 11.49 5.96
N PRO A 17 0.38 12.68 5.72
CA PRO A 17 0.59 13.83 6.61
C PRO A 17 0.18 13.55 8.06
N LEU A 18 -0.90 12.77 8.28
CA LEU A 18 -1.34 12.38 9.62
C LEU A 18 -0.32 11.45 10.29
N ALA A 19 0.22 10.47 9.55
CA ALA A 19 1.26 9.57 10.06
C ALA A 19 2.54 10.34 10.42
N ALA A 20 2.95 11.30 9.59
CA ALA A 20 4.13 12.12 9.83
C ALA A 20 3.96 13.05 11.05
N ALA A 21 2.79 13.71 11.18
CA ALA A 21 2.48 14.55 12.33
C ALA A 21 2.45 13.75 13.63
N LEU A 22 1.88 12.54 13.60
CA LEU A 22 1.88 11.63 14.75
C LEU A 22 3.31 11.15 15.09
N ALA A 23 4.08 10.73 14.07
CA ALA A 23 5.46 10.26 14.26
C ALA A 23 6.33 11.30 14.95
N LEU A 24 6.18 12.58 14.59
CA LEU A 24 6.90 13.67 15.24
C LEU A 24 6.62 13.75 16.75
N GLN A 25 5.38 13.48 17.17
CA GLN A 25 4.98 13.61 18.58
C GLN A 25 5.38 12.41 19.43
N ILE A 26 5.44 11.21 18.85
CA ILE A 26 5.70 9.98 19.63
C ILE A 26 7.09 9.39 19.39
N GLY A 27 7.97 10.07 18.66
CA GLY A 27 9.26 9.48 18.25
C GLY A 27 9.08 8.26 17.36
N GLY A 28 8.15 8.34 16.40
CA GLY A 28 7.81 7.23 15.53
C GLY A 28 8.59 7.23 14.20
N GLU A 29 8.62 6.06 13.55
CA GLU A 29 9.10 5.89 12.18
C GLU A 29 8.01 5.21 11.34
N ILE A 30 7.90 5.62 10.07
CA ILE A 30 6.81 5.18 9.20
C ILE A 30 7.27 4.02 8.32
N ILE A 31 6.48 2.94 8.27
CA ILE A 31 6.62 1.86 7.30
C ILE A 31 5.51 2.00 6.26
N SER A 32 5.88 2.19 4.99
CA SER A 32 4.89 2.32 3.91
C SER A 32 4.19 0.98 3.64
N ALA A 33 2.86 1.00 3.58
CA ALA A 33 2.03 -0.10 3.11
C ALA A 33 1.39 0.23 1.74
N ASP A 34 2.21 0.71 0.83
CA ASP A 34 1.83 0.98 -0.56
C ASP A 34 2.65 0.11 -1.52
N SER A 35 1.99 -0.73 -2.31
CA SER A 35 2.64 -1.68 -3.21
C SER A 35 3.30 -1.02 -4.43
N ARG A 36 3.19 0.30 -4.59
CA ARG A 36 3.75 1.05 -5.72
C ARG A 36 4.89 1.97 -5.30
N GLN A 37 4.85 2.49 -4.10
CA GLN A 37 5.91 3.38 -3.59
C GLN A 37 7.25 2.67 -3.34
N VAL A 38 7.30 1.36 -3.40
CA VAL A 38 8.54 0.57 -3.29
C VAL A 38 9.50 0.78 -4.46
N TYR A 39 9.00 1.22 -5.62
CA TYR A 39 9.80 1.36 -6.83
C TYR A 39 10.51 2.71 -6.88
N ARG A 40 11.83 2.68 -7.11
CA ARG A 40 12.65 3.89 -7.31
C ARG A 40 12.26 4.64 -8.56
N ARG A 41 12.40 5.96 -8.56
CA ARG A 41 12.15 6.83 -9.73
C ARG A 41 10.72 6.77 -10.29
N MET A 42 9.82 6.20 -9.52
CA MET A 42 8.39 6.17 -9.81
C MET A 42 7.68 7.03 -8.75
N ASP A 43 7.85 8.34 -8.81
CA ASP A 43 7.55 9.25 -7.71
C ASP A 43 6.17 9.90 -7.87
N ILE A 44 5.97 10.59 -9.00
CA ILE A 44 4.73 11.33 -9.27
C ILE A 44 3.56 10.37 -9.48
N GLY A 45 3.73 9.37 -10.34
CA GLY A 45 2.67 8.40 -10.65
C GLY A 45 2.27 7.52 -9.47
N THR A 46 3.18 7.18 -8.56
CA THR A 46 2.86 6.41 -7.35
C THR A 46 2.38 7.28 -6.19
N GLY A 47 2.63 8.59 -6.28
CA GLY A 47 2.28 9.54 -5.24
C GLY A 47 3.02 9.33 -3.95
N LYS A 48 4.32 9.27 -4.03
CA LYS A 48 5.17 9.20 -2.84
C LYS A 48 5.03 10.45 -1.98
N ASP A 49 4.88 11.63 -2.62
CA ASP A 49 4.69 12.91 -1.96
C ASP A 49 5.66 13.03 -0.75
N LEU A 50 6.99 12.88 -1.02
CA LEU A 50 8.02 12.79 0.03
C LEU A 50 8.08 14.02 0.94
N GLU A 51 7.54 15.13 0.49
CA GLU A 51 7.36 16.35 1.27
C GLU A 51 6.43 16.15 2.48
N ASP A 52 5.47 15.23 2.39
CA ASP A 52 4.58 14.88 3.50
C ASP A 52 5.33 14.30 4.72
N TYR A 53 6.56 13.82 4.52
CA TYR A 53 7.43 13.32 5.59
C TYR A 53 8.29 14.41 6.22
N GLU A 54 8.17 15.66 5.76
CA GLU A 54 8.81 16.83 6.35
C GLU A 54 7.80 17.66 7.13
N VAL A 55 7.80 17.50 8.45
CA VAL A 55 6.88 18.22 9.33
C VAL A 55 7.49 19.55 9.74
N LYS A 56 6.82 20.65 9.37
CA LYS A 56 7.20 22.00 9.79
C LYS A 56 6.63 22.27 11.18
N SER A 57 7.49 22.40 12.17
CA SER A 57 7.12 22.74 13.54
C SER A 57 7.40 24.23 13.80
N LEU A 58 6.40 24.94 14.31
CA LEU A 58 6.63 26.22 14.96
C LEU A 58 7.25 25.90 16.32
N THR A 59 8.51 26.25 16.53
CA THR A 59 9.16 26.15 17.86
C THR A 59 8.50 27.11 18.81
N SER A 60 7.47 26.66 19.53
CA SER A 60 6.74 27.43 20.54
C SER A 60 7.39 27.34 21.93
N HIS A 61 8.71 27.34 21.99
CA HIS A 61 9.42 27.38 23.29
C HIS A 61 10.45 28.50 23.32
N LEU A 62 9.97 29.73 23.25
CA LEU A 62 10.74 30.87 23.79
C LEU A 62 9.77 31.99 24.24
N SER A 63 10.07 32.53 25.37
CA SER A 63 9.40 33.59 26.13
C SER A 63 8.74 34.70 25.29
N PRO A 64 7.65 35.32 25.76
CA PRO A 64 6.86 36.32 24.99
C PRO A 64 7.59 37.64 24.67
N LEU A 65 8.89 37.76 24.87
CA LEU A 65 9.65 39.01 24.83
C LEU A 65 10.56 39.20 23.59
N THR A 66 10.61 38.26 22.65
CA THR A 66 11.39 38.47 21.43
C THR A 66 10.54 38.13 20.18
N SER A 67 9.83 39.14 19.73
CA SER A 67 9.07 39.15 18.48
C SER A 67 10.00 39.27 17.26
N HIS A 68 10.86 38.30 16.99
CA HIS A 68 11.54 38.19 15.72
C HIS A 68 11.53 36.72 15.32
N LEU A 69 10.70 36.38 14.29
CA LEU A 69 10.75 35.20 13.38
C LEU A 69 11.53 34.02 13.96
N SER A 70 10.86 33.19 14.76
CA SER A 70 11.39 31.85 15.08
C SER A 70 11.58 31.10 13.78
N PRO A 71 12.76 30.54 13.49
CA PRO A 71 12.95 29.77 12.27
C PRO A 71 12.00 28.55 12.28
N LEU A 72 11.26 28.37 11.20
CA LEU A 72 10.52 27.15 10.92
C LEU A 72 11.54 26.01 10.86
N THR A 73 11.60 25.18 11.90
CA THR A 73 12.40 23.97 11.85
C THR A 73 11.60 22.89 11.15
N SER A 74 12.15 22.40 10.04
CA SER A 74 11.61 21.21 9.36
C SER A 74 12.26 19.97 9.97
N THR A 75 11.44 19.01 10.41
CA THR A 75 11.90 17.71 10.88
C THR A 75 11.51 16.65 9.88
N LYS A 76 12.49 15.96 9.32
CA LYS A 76 12.26 14.82 8.42
C LYS A 76 11.95 13.58 9.24
N ILE A 77 10.78 13.01 9.01
CA ILE A 77 10.34 11.75 9.65
C ILE A 77 10.97 10.57 8.91
N PRO A 78 11.62 9.65 9.62
CA PRO A 78 12.15 8.44 9.01
C PRO A 78 11.04 7.58 8.42
N TYR A 79 11.25 7.08 7.20
CA TYR A 79 10.33 6.18 6.53
C TYR A 79 11.06 4.97 5.93
N HIS A 80 10.33 3.87 5.79
CA HIS A 80 10.82 2.58 5.30
C HIS A 80 9.89 2.06 4.22
N LEU A 81 10.43 1.19 3.36
CA LEU A 81 9.75 0.51 2.26
C LEU A 81 9.24 1.46 1.17
N ILE A 82 9.98 2.56 0.98
CA ILE A 82 9.85 3.47 -0.16
C ILE A 82 11.21 3.42 -0.87
N ASP A 83 11.22 3.39 -2.21
CA ASP A 83 12.43 3.37 -3.03
C ASP A 83 13.40 2.22 -2.74
N ILE A 84 12.88 1.03 -2.54
CA ILE A 84 13.69 -0.15 -2.17
C ILE A 84 14.01 -1.09 -3.33
N VAL A 85 13.26 -1.01 -4.45
CA VAL A 85 13.46 -1.86 -5.63
C VAL A 85 13.50 -1.04 -6.91
N GLU A 86 14.24 -1.54 -7.91
CA GLU A 86 14.30 -0.90 -9.23
C GLU A 86 13.04 -1.21 -10.05
N PRO A 87 12.58 -0.28 -10.91
CA PRO A 87 11.59 -0.57 -11.94
C PRO A 87 12.05 -1.72 -12.84
N GLY A 88 11.13 -2.54 -13.34
CA GLY A 88 11.44 -3.82 -13.99
C GLY A 88 11.38 -5.02 -13.03
N THR A 89 11.46 -4.79 -11.72
CA THR A 89 11.36 -5.83 -10.69
C THR A 89 9.90 -6.16 -10.38
N LYS A 90 9.57 -7.44 -10.17
CA LYS A 90 8.25 -7.87 -9.71
C LYS A 90 8.26 -8.09 -8.20
N TYR A 91 8.01 -7.01 -7.46
CA TYR A 91 7.88 -7.06 -6.00
C TYR A 91 6.53 -7.63 -5.57
N ASN A 92 6.53 -8.54 -4.62
CA ASN A 92 5.35 -9.30 -4.24
C ASN A 92 5.06 -9.27 -2.74
N LEU A 93 3.91 -9.81 -2.32
CA LEU A 93 3.45 -9.80 -0.94
C LEU A 93 4.41 -10.52 0.02
N PHE A 94 5.05 -11.60 -0.43
CA PHE A 94 6.01 -12.34 0.40
C PHE A 94 7.25 -11.48 0.71
N GLN A 95 7.82 -10.83 -0.29
CA GLN A 95 8.94 -9.90 -0.13
C GLN A 95 8.56 -8.73 0.78
N TYR A 96 7.37 -8.13 0.53
CA TYR A 96 6.87 -7.07 1.38
C TYR A 96 6.78 -7.48 2.86
N GLN A 97 6.25 -8.67 3.13
CA GLN A 97 6.13 -9.16 4.50
C GLN A 97 7.51 -9.35 5.16
N GLN A 98 8.51 -9.85 4.43
CA GLN A 98 9.87 -9.96 4.93
C GLN A 98 10.46 -8.59 5.27
N ASP A 99 10.42 -7.68 4.31
CA ASP A 99 10.97 -6.33 4.48
C ASP A 99 10.25 -5.55 5.58
N PHE A 100 8.92 -5.78 5.73
CA PHE A 100 8.15 -5.21 6.83
C PHE A 100 8.68 -5.67 8.20
N TYR A 101 8.88 -6.98 8.40
CA TYR A 101 9.35 -7.49 9.69
C TYR A 101 10.78 -7.06 9.98
N ASP A 102 11.62 -6.91 8.97
CA ASP A 102 12.98 -6.40 9.13
C ASP A 102 12.98 -4.91 9.53
N ALA A 103 12.19 -4.08 8.85
CA ALA A 103 12.01 -2.68 9.22
C ALA A 103 11.39 -2.52 10.61
N TYR A 104 10.32 -3.27 10.92
CA TYR A 104 9.66 -3.28 12.22
C TYR A 104 10.64 -3.59 13.37
N ARG A 105 11.45 -4.65 13.20
CA ARG A 105 12.46 -5.04 14.19
C ARG A 105 13.49 -3.93 14.42
N GLN A 106 14.04 -3.37 13.36
CA GLN A 106 15.02 -2.28 13.43
C GLN A 106 14.47 -1.04 14.14
N ILE A 107 13.21 -0.67 13.89
CA ILE A 107 12.55 0.47 14.55
C ILE A 107 12.43 0.20 16.05
N VAL A 108 11.95 -0.98 16.42
CA VAL A 108 11.79 -1.38 17.82
C VAL A 108 13.12 -1.46 18.56
N GLU A 109 14.18 -1.97 17.93
CA GLU A 109 15.54 -2.02 18.47
C GLU A 109 16.12 -0.63 18.75
N ARG A 110 15.75 0.38 17.96
CA ARG A 110 16.09 1.79 18.22
C ARG A 110 15.25 2.44 19.33
N GLY A 111 14.24 1.74 19.85
CA GLY A 111 13.31 2.26 20.85
C GLY A 111 12.23 3.20 20.28
N ASN A 112 12.08 3.28 18.96
CA ASN A 112 11.10 4.11 18.28
C ASN A 112 9.78 3.36 18.08
N THR A 113 8.67 4.11 17.91
CA THR A 113 7.35 3.54 17.68
C THR A 113 7.12 3.28 16.19
N PRO A 114 6.88 2.02 15.75
CA PRO A 114 6.57 1.76 14.36
C PRO A 114 5.16 2.24 14.01
N ILE A 115 5.03 2.93 12.86
CA ILE A 115 3.77 3.39 12.30
C ILE A 115 3.62 2.79 10.89
N LEU A 116 2.69 1.84 10.74
CA LEU A 116 2.36 1.29 9.43
C LEU A 116 1.36 2.22 8.73
N CYS A 117 1.73 2.80 7.58
CA CYS A 117 0.88 3.75 6.88
C CYS A 117 0.68 3.35 5.41
N GLY A 118 -0.58 3.21 4.97
CA GLY A 118 -0.81 2.96 3.56
C GLY A 118 -2.23 2.65 3.14
N GLY A 119 -2.38 2.33 1.86
CA GLY A 119 -3.66 2.04 1.21
C GLY A 119 -3.77 0.63 0.62
N THR A 120 -2.71 -0.17 0.64
CA THR A 120 -2.73 -1.54 0.12
C THR A 120 -3.23 -2.50 1.20
N GLY A 121 -4.55 -2.69 1.25
CA GLY A 121 -5.20 -3.45 2.33
C GLY A 121 -4.67 -4.86 2.50
N LEU A 122 -4.30 -5.55 1.41
CA LEU A 122 -3.69 -6.89 1.47
C LEU A 122 -2.33 -6.88 2.20
N TYR A 123 -1.50 -5.85 1.99
CA TYR A 123 -0.22 -5.70 2.67
C TYR A 123 -0.42 -5.51 4.18
N ILE A 124 -1.34 -4.60 4.54
CA ILE A 124 -1.69 -4.31 5.93
C ILE A 124 -2.22 -5.58 6.61
N GLU A 125 -3.17 -6.26 5.99
CA GLU A 125 -3.79 -7.46 6.57
C GLU A 125 -2.80 -8.63 6.72
N ALA A 126 -1.91 -8.81 5.75
CA ALA A 126 -0.92 -9.88 5.76
C ALA A 126 0.07 -9.77 6.93
N VAL A 127 0.47 -8.56 7.31
CA VAL A 127 1.38 -8.34 8.43
C VAL A 127 0.64 -8.37 9.77
N LEU A 128 -0.56 -7.79 9.86
CA LEU A 128 -1.35 -7.78 11.09
C LEU A 128 -1.84 -9.18 11.50
N LYS A 129 -2.15 -10.04 10.52
CA LYS A 129 -2.56 -11.45 10.77
C LYS A 129 -1.40 -12.44 10.74
N GLY A 130 -0.20 -12.00 10.37
CA GLY A 130 0.93 -12.90 10.23
C GLY A 130 0.67 -14.03 9.21
N TYR A 131 0.23 -13.67 7.99
CA TYR A 131 -0.03 -14.65 6.94
C TYR A 131 1.17 -15.55 6.72
N GLN A 132 0.95 -16.86 6.72
CA GLN A 132 1.98 -17.85 6.37
C GLN A 132 2.14 -17.87 4.86
N LEU A 133 3.10 -17.07 4.35
CA LEU A 133 3.37 -16.94 2.93
C LEU A 133 4.58 -17.79 2.56
N SER A 134 4.52 -18.43 1.40
CA SER A 134 5.62 -19.22 0.83
C SER A 134 6.21 -18.52 -0.40
N PRO A 135 7.53 -18.58 -0.59
CA PRO A 135 8.19 -18.00 -1.77
C PRO A 135 8.00 -18.93 -2.98
N VAL A 136 6.74 -19.11 -3.41
CA VAL A 136 6.42 -19.98 -4.54
C VAL A 136 6.74 -19.27 -5.85
N PRO A 137 7.69 -19.77 -6.66
CA PRO A 137 7.98 -19.20 -7.97
C PRO A 137 6.80 -19.39 -8.93
N GLN A 138 6.77 -18.61 -10.01
CA GLN A 138 5.86 -18.87 -11.11
C GLN A 138 6.29 -20.14 -11.85
N ASN A 139 5.34 -20.97 -12.25
CA ASN A 139 5.56 -22.15 -13.02
C ASN A 139 5.01 -22.00 -14.45
N PRO A 140 5.83 -21.59 -15.44
CA PRO A 140 5.37 -21.37 -16.81
C PRO A 140 4.76 -22.62 -17.46
N GLU A 141 5.30 -23.81 -17.18
CA GLU A 141 4.79 -25.07 -17.75
C GLU A 141 3.40 -25.39 -17.20
N LEU A 142 3.20 -25.20 -15.90
CA LEU A 142 1.88 -25.35 -15.27
C LEU A 142 0.88 -24.35 -15.85
N ARG A 143 1.27 -23.09 -16.01
CA ARG A 143 0.43 -22.04 -16.59
C ARG A 143 -0.01 -22.38 -18.00
N GLN A 144 0.91 -22.88 -18.82
CA GLN A 144 0.60 -23.33 -20.18
C GLN A 144 -0.39 -24.52 -20.18
N ARG A 145 -0.24 -25.48 -19.27
CA ARG A 145 -1.18 -26.61 -19.11
C ARG A 145 -2.58 -26.16 -18.67
N LEU A 146 -2.67 -25.04 -17.95
CA LEU A 146 -3.92 -24.50 -17.44
C LEU A 146 -4.54 -23.43 -18.36
N GLU A 147 -3.84 -23.05 -19.41
CA GLU A 147 -4.31 -22.07 -20.38
C GLU A 147 -5.58 -22.58 -21.09
N GLY A 148 -6.56 -21.70 -21.25
CA GLY A 148 -7.85 -22.03 -21.89
C GLY A 148 -8.86 -22.77 -21.02
N LYS A 149 -8.49 -23.18 -19.79
CA LYS A 149 -9.45 -23.79 -18.86
C LYS A 149 -10.44 -22.75 -18.32
N SER A 150 -11.67 -23.16 -18.14
CA SER A 150 -12.70 -22.34 -17.51
C SER A 150 -12.40 -22.10 -16.01
N LEU A 151 -13.00 -21.06 -15.45
CA LEU A 151 -12.88 -20.79 -14.02
C LEU A 151 -13.43 -21.93 -13.16
N GLU A 152 -14.46 -22.62 -13.64
CA GLU A 152 -15.07 -23.78 -12.96
C GLU A 152 -14.10 -24.95 -12.90
N GLU A 153 -13.45 -25.29 -14.02
CA GLU A 153 -12.43 -26.37 -14.07
C GLU A 153 -11.23 -26.05 -13.18
N LEU A 154 -10.76 -24.80 -13.19
CA LEU A 154 -9.66 -24.36 -12.33
C LEU A 154 -10.05 -24.41 -10.84
N THR A 155 -11.29 -24.06 -10.51
CA THR A 155 -11.81 -24.11 -9.14
C THR A 155 -11.87 -25.54 -8.61
N GLU A 156 -12.30 -26.48 -9.45
CA GLU A 156 -12.38 -27.91 -9.07
C GLU A 156 -10.99 -28.53 -8.89
N LEU A 157 -10.05 -28.19 -9.78
CA LEU A 157 -8.65 -28.59 -9.65
C LEU A 157 -8.04 -28.06 -8.35
N LEU A 158 -8.26 -26.76 -8.05
CA LEU A 158 -7.78 -26.13 -6.82
C LEU A 158 -8.37 -26.83 -5.58
N ARG A 159 -9.66 -27.16 -5.61
CA ARG A 159 -10.33 -27.87 -4.50
C ARG A 159 -9.70 -29.22 -4.25
N THR A 160 -9.40 -29.96 -5.31
CA THR A 160 -8.75 -31.27 -5.23
C THR A 160 -7.34 -31.15 -4.62
N LEU A 161 -6.53 -30.21 -5.08
CA LEU A 161 -5.18 -29.97 -4.56
C LEU A 161 -5.20 -29.55 -3.09
N LYS A 162 -6.11 -28.66 -2.71
CA LYS A 162 -6.27 -28.25 -1.29
C LYS A 162 -6.64 -29.45 -0.40
N ALA A 163 -7.53 -30.32 -0.85
CA ALA A 163 -7.89 -31.52 -0.12
C ALA A 163 -6.66 -32.46 0.06
N GLN A 164 -5.82 -32.61 -0.96
CA GLN A 164 -4.56 -33.38 -0.88
C GLN A 164 -3.56 -32.77 0.09
N ASN A 165 -3.50 -31.44 0.19
CA ASN A 165 -2.67 -30.72 1.16
C ASN A 165 -3.26 -30.67 2.58
N GLY A 166 -4.42 -31.26 2.82
CA GLY A 166 -5.11 -31.18 4.11
C GLY A 166 -5.64 -29.77 4.42
N SER A 167 -5.82 -28.94 3.41
CA SER A 167 -6.38 -27.60 3.50
C SER A 167 -7.75 -27.49 2.84
N VAL A 168 -8.52 -26.45 3.19
CA VAL A 168 -9.84 -26.19 2.64
C VAL A 168 -9.88 -24.83 1.99
N MET A 169 -10.83 -24.62 1.08
CA MET A 169 -11.09 -23.31 0.50
C MET A 169 -11.75 -22.40 1.54
N HIS A 170 -10.97 -21.50 2.12
CA HIS A 170 -11.44 -20.57 3.16
C HIS A 170 -12.08 -19.29 2.62
N ASN A 171 -11.85 -18.95 1.35
CA ASN A 171 -12.38 -17.74 0.72
C ASN A 171 -12.70 -17.97 -0.76
N THR A 172 -13.53 -17.12 -1.32
CA THR A 172 -13.86 -17.10 -2.75
C THR A 172 -12.88 -16.29 -3.57
N THR A 173 -11.94 -15.58 -2.93
CA THR A 173 -11.02 -14.65 -3.60
C THR A 173 -10.06 -15.36 -4.54
N ASP A 174 -9.65 -16.59 -4.21
CA ASP A 174 -8.75 -17.39 -5.03
C ASP A 174 -9.39 -17.82 -6.35
N VAL A 175 -10.70 -17.79 -6.43
CA VAL A 175 -11.50 -18.19 -7.59
C VAL A 175 -12.33 -17.07 -8.22
N ASP A 176 -11.96 -15.81 -7.98
CA ASP A 176 -12.59 -14.65 -8.60
C ASP A 176 -12.23 -14.46 -10.08
N SER A 177 -11.11 -15.03 -10.50
CA SER A 177 -10.63 -14.98 -11.89
C SER A 177 -9.71 -16.15 -12.20
N CYS A 178 -9.60 -16.51 -13.49
CA CYS A 178 -8.70 -17.58 -13.92
C CYS A 178 -7.25 -17.33 -13.49
N GLN A 179 -6.76 -16.09 -13.54
CA GLN A 179 -5.40 -15.76 -13.12
C GLN A 179 -5.17 -16.04 -11.63
N ARG A 180 -6.14 -15.73 -10.77
CA ARG A 180 -6.05 -16.02 -9.33
C ARG A 180 -6.14 -17.50 -9.04
N ALA A 181 -7.06 -18.20 -9.71
CA ALA A 181 -7.19 -19.64 -9.58
C ALA A 181 -5.90 -20.36 -10.02
N ILE A 182 -5.31 -19.99 -11.14
CA ILE A 182 -4.02 -20.53 -11.61
C ILE A 182 -2.93 -20.26 -10.56
N ARG A 183 -2.86 -19.04 -10.00
CA ARG A 183 -1.87 -18.74 -8.97
C ARG A 183 -2.08 -19.55 -7.69
N ALA A 184 -3.30 -19.75 -7.26
CA ALA A 184 -3.61 -20.60 -6.12
C ALA A 184 -3.25 -22.07 -6.38
N ILE A 185 -3.48 -22.57 -7.58
CA ILE A 185 -3.06 -23.92 -8.03
C ILE A 185 -1.53 -24.03 -7.99
N GLU A 186 -0.79 -23.06 -8.52
CA GLU A 186 0.68 -23.04 -8.43
C GLU A 186 1.19 -23.19 -6.99
N ILE A 187 0.55 -22.47 -6.07
CA ILE A 187 0.93 -22.50 -4.66
C ILE A 187 0.66 -23.87 -4.04
N GLU A 188 -0.52 -24.45 -4.29
CA GLU A 188 -0.88 -25.76 -3.74
C GLU A 188 -0.03 -26.89 -4.35
N GLU A 189 0.23 -26.87 -5.66
CA GLU A 189 1.09 -27.86 -6.32
C GLU A 189 2.53 -27.78 -5.80
N TYR A 190 3.05 -26.57 -5.61
CA TYR A 190 4.38 -26.37 -5.03
C TYR A 190 4.46 -26.92 -3.60
N ASN A 191 3.47 -26.65 -2.77
CA ASN A 191 3.43 -27.09 -1.38
C ASN A 191 3.30 -28.61 -1.22
N LEU A 192 2.71 -29.31 -2.19
CA LEU A 192 2.68 -30.78 -2.21
C LEU A 192 4.07 -31.40 -2.33
N HIS A 193 4.95 -30.77 -3.11
CA HIS A 193 6.28 -31.30 -3.41
C HIS A 193 7.38 -30.67 -2.55
N THR A 194 7.11 -29.50 -1.97
CA THR A 194 8.08 -28.72 -1.17
C THR A 194 7.40 -28.22 0.09
N PRO A 195 7.30 -29.05 1.13
CA PRO A 195 6.74 -28.60 2.41
C PRO A 195 7.49 -27.39 2.95
N THR A 196 6.83 -26.26 2.99
CA THR A 196 7.42 -25.03 3.53
C THR A 196 7.23 -25.05 5.06
N PRO A 197 8.31 -24.98 5.85
CA PRO A 197 8.18 -24.90 7.30
C PRO A 197 7.40 -23.64 7.68
N LYS A 198 6.54 -23.75 8.68
CA LYS A 198 5.83 -22.58 9.22
C LYS A 198 6.86 -21.59 9.75
N ARG A 199 6.76 -20.36 9.29
CA ARG A 199 7.61 -19.28 9.76
C ARG A 199 7.11 -18.80 11.11
N GLU A 200 8.01 -18.69 12.08
CA GLU A 200 7.70 -18.01 13.33
C GLU A 200 7.73 -16.49 13.06
N LEU A 201 6.56 -15.91 12.84
CA LEU A 201 6.41 -14.47 12.68
C LEU A 201 6.14 -13.84 14.03
N PRO A 202 6.84 -12.76 14.41
CA PRO A 202 6.53 -12.08 15.66
C PRO A 202 5.09 -11.53 15.61
N PRO A 203 4.31 -11.71 16.67
CA PRO A 203 2.98 -11.11 16.71
C PRO A 203 3.08 -9.59 16.67
N VAL A 204 2.18 -8.94 15.93
CA VAL A 204 2.12 -7.49 15.80
C VAL A 204 0.85 -7.01 16.52
N ASP A 205 1.03 -6.37 17.67
CA ASP A 205 -0.07 -5.66 18.34
C ASP A 205 -0.17 -4.25 17.79
N SER A 206 -1.31 -3.87 17.24
CA SER A 206 -1.49 -2.58 16.57
C SER A 206 -2.82 -1.92 16.87
N LEU A 207 -2.75 -0.64 17.25
CA LEU A 207 -3.91 0.25 17.18
C LEU A 207 -4.17 0.61 15.70
N ILE A 208 -5.35 0.28 15.20
CA ILE A 208 -5.69 0.53 13.79
C ILE A 208 -6.58 1.76 13.68
N ILE A 209 -6.09 2.76 12.97
CA ILE A 209 -6.78 4.02 12.67
C ILE A 209 -7.16 4.03 11.19
N GLY A 210 -8.45 4.23 10.92
CA GLY A 210 -8.96 4.46 9.58
C GLY A 210 -9.20 5.94 9.34
N VAL A 211 -8.70 6.49 8.25
CA VAL A 211 -9.01 7.87 7.83
C VAL A 211 -10.23 7.83 6.94
N ASP A 212 -11.37 8.26 7.49
CA ASP A 212 -12.62 8.36 6.74
C ASP A 212 -12.75 9.72 6.08
N ILE A 213 -13.19 9.72 4.84
CA ILE A 213 -13.41 10.93 4.05
C ILE A 213 -14.70 10.80 3.27
N ASP A 214 -15.52 11.83 3.30
CA ASP A 214 -16.75 11.89 2.49
C ASP A 214 -16.47 11.53 1.02
N ARG A 215 -17.44 10.89 0.40
CA ARG A 215 -17.30 10.41 -0.97
C ARG A 215 -17.07 11.54 -1.97
N GLU A 216 -17.79 12.63 -1.83
CA GLU A 216 -17.71 13.75 -2.77
C GLU A 216 -16.41 14.52 -2.58
N GLU A 217 -16.05 14.81 -1.34
CA GLU A 217 -14.75 15.42 -0.99
C GLU A 217 -13.58 14.60 -1.52
N ARG A 218 -13.63 13.28 -1.35
CA ARG A 218 -12.61 12.38 -1.90
C ARG A 218 -12.51 12.45 -3.41
N ARG A 219 -13.65 12.50 -4.11
CA ARG A 219 -13.68 12.61 -5.57
C ARG A 219 -13.01 13.89 -6.04
N GLN A 220 -13.35 15.02 -5.42
CA GLN A 220 -12.75 16.31 -5.75
C GLN A 220 -11.25 16.34 -5.49
N LYS A 221 -10.81 15.78 -4.37
CA LYS A 221 -9.38 15.66 -4.04
C LYS A 221 -8.63 14.78 -5.06
N ILE A 222 -9.20 13.65 -5.47
CA ILE A 222 -8.62 12.76 -6.49
C ILE A 222 -8.46 13.50 -7.83
N THR A 223 -9.52 14.15 -8.31
CA THR A 223 -9.48 14.88 -9.59
C THR A 223 -8.46 16.02 -9.56
N ARG A 224 -8.42 16.79 -8.46
CA ARG A 224 -7.44 17.89 -8.28
C ARG A 224 -6.01 17.34 -8.30
N ARG A 225 -5.75 16.29 -7.52
CA ARG A 225 -4.42 15.66 -7.42
C ARG A 225 -3.97 15.06 -8.75
N LEU A 226 -4.87 14.45 -9.53
CA LEU A 226 -4.55 13.93 -10.85
C LEU A 226 -4.12 15.06 -11.80
N LYS A 227 -4.85 16.18 -11.84
CA LYS A 227 -4.49 17.34 -12.66
C LYS A 227 -3.12 17.88 -12.26
N GLN A 228 -2.91 18.11 -10.98
CA GLN A 228 -1.64 18.61 -10.45
C GLN A 228 -0.47 17.71 -10.84
N ARG A 229 -0.58 16.40 -10.73
CA ARG A 229 0.48 15.45 -11.09
C ARG A 229 0.79 15.44 -12.59
N LEU A 230 -0.21 15.61 -13.42
CA LEU A 230 0.00 15.75 -14.86
C LEU A 230 0.77 17.04 -15.17
N GLU A 231 0.48 18.14 -14.47
CA GLU A 231 1.20 19.41 -14.57
C GLU A 231 2.63 19.32 -14.00
N GLU A 232 2.86 18.54 -12.97
CA GLU A 232 4.16 18.28 -12.34
C GLU A 232 5.08 17.36 -13.17
N GLY A 233 4.60 16.80 -14.29
CA GLY A 233 5.43 16.02 -15.21
C GLY A 233 5.25 14.51 -15.11
N MET A 234 4.11 14.00 -14.63
CA MET A 234 3.85 12.55 -14.59
C MET A 234 4.03 11.86 -15.95
N ILE A 235 3.71 12.55 -17.06
CA ILE A 235 3.92 12.01 -18.42
C ILE A 235 5.42 11.90 -18.72
N ASP A 236 6.21 12.91 -18.34
CA ASP A 236 7.65 12.91 -18.56
C ASP A 236 8.35 11.84 -17.70
N GLU A 237 7.87 11.59 -16.47
CA GLU A 237 8.35 10.49 -15.63
C GLU A 237 8.18 9.13 -16.34
N VAL A 238 6.98 8.85 -16.86
CA VAL A 238 6.69 7.59 -17.56
C VAL A 238 7.49 7.47 -18.86
N LYS A 239 7.62 8.58 -19.60
CA LYS A 239 8.43 8.62 -20.83
C LYS A 239 9.90 8.34 -20.52
N GLY A 240 10.44 8.94 -19.47
CA GLY A 240 11.82 8.69 -19.04
C GLY A 240 12.09 7.21 -18.75
N LEU A 241 11.16 6.52 -18.09
CA LEU A 241 11.27 5.09 -17.81
C LEU A 241 11.25 4.23 -19.10
N LEU A 242 10.41 4.61 -20.09
CA LEU A 242 10.39 3.96 -21.39
C LEU A 242 11.70 4.19 -22.15
N ASP A 243 12.21 5.42 -22.14
CA ASP A 243 13.47 5.81 -22.81
C ASP A 243 14.69 5.09 -22.18
N GLU A 244 14.63 4.74 -20.90
CA GLU A 244 15.62 3.89 -20.20
C GLU A 244 15.51 2.41 -20.57
N GLY A 245 14.51 2.01 -21.35
CA GLY A 245 14.35 0.65 -21.85
C GLY A 245 13.45 -0.25 -20.98
N ILE A 246 12.69 0.31 -20.04
CA ILE A 246 11.70 -0.47 -19.30
C ILE A 246 10.54 -0.82 -20.24
N PRO A 247 10.19 -2.11 -20.40
CA PRO A 247 9.12 -2.50 -21.31
C PRO A 247 7.77 -1.86 -20.94
N ALA A 248 7.02 -1.43 -21.96
CA ALA A 248 5.68 -0.86 -21.75
C ALA A 248 4.75 -1.80 -20.98
N GLU A 249 4.87 -3.09 -21.20
CA GLU A 249 4.11 -4.13 -20.48
C GLU A 249 4.37 -4.13 -18.96
N ASP A 250 5.62 -3.91 -18.55
CA ASP A 250 5.98 -3.80 -17.15
C ASP A 250 5.43 -2.52 -16.52
N LEU A 251 5.47 -1.39 -17.24
CA LEU A 251 4.88 -0.13 -16.77
C LEU A 251 3.36 -0.26 -16.61
N ILE A 252 2.67 -0.90 -17.55
CA ILE A 252 1.23 -1.19 -17.46
C ILE A 252 0.90 -2.02 -16.20
N TYR A 253 1.81 -2.89 -15.77
CA TYR A 253 1.64 -3.70 -14.56
C TYR A 253 1.75 -2.87 -13.26
N TYR A 254 2.49 -1.77 -13.22
CA TYR A 254 2.80 -1.04 -11.98
C TYR A 254 1.66 -0.18 -11.42
N GLY A 255 0.57 -0.01 -12.10
CA GLY A 255 -0.58 0.69 -11.55
C GLY A 255 -1.35 1.50 -12.57
N LEU A 256 -2.35 2.20 -12.07
CA LEU A 256 -3.31 2.88 -12.94
C LEU A 256 -2.65 4.02 -13.70
N GLU A 257 -1.88 4.85 -13.02
CA GLU A 257 -1.20 6.01 -13.57
C GLU A 257 -0.24 5.58 -14.67
N TYR A 258 0.65 4.64 -14.37
CA TYR A 258 1.62 4.11 -15.36
C TYR A 258 0.93 3.42 -16.53
N LYS A 259 -0.13 2.66 -16.27
CA LYS A 259 -0.90 2.01 -17.31
C LYS A 259 -1.45 3.01 -18.32
N PHE A 260 -2.27 3.95 -17.85
CA PHE A 260 -2.98 4.85 -18.77
C PHE A 260 -2.05 5.88 -19.43
N VAL A 261 -1.01 6.32 -18.73
CA VAL A 261 0.00 7.22 -19.31
C VAL A 261 0.85 6.48 -20.35
N THR A 262 1.23 5.21 -20.11
CA THR A 262 1.92 4.38 -21.12
C THR A 262 1.04 4.17 -22.36
N GLU A 263 -0.24 3.84 -22.18
CA GLU A 263 -1.19 3.69 -23.29
C GLU A 263 -1.34 4.98 -24.10
N TYR A 264 -1.25 6.14 -23.47
CA TYR A 264 -1.22 7.44 -24.15
C TYR A 264 0.08 7.65 -24.91
N ILE A 265 1.25 7.45 -24.30
CA ILE A 265 2.56 7.65 -24.93
C ILE A 265 2.73 6.71 -26.14
N THR A 266 2.22 5.49 -26.06
CA THR A 266 2.28 4.49 -27.14
C THR A 266 1.19 4.69 -28.21
N GLY A 267 0.39 5.75 -28.13
CA GLY A 267 -0.62 6.11 -29.15
C GLY A 267 -1.90 5.28 -29.11
N GLN A 268 -2.14 4.51 -28.05
CA GLN A 268 -3.37 3.73 -27.87
C GLN A 268 -4.54 4.58 -27.38
N LEU A 269 -4.26 5.70 -26.72
CA LEU A 269 -5.24 6.64 -26.19
C LEU A 269 -4.88 8.06 -26.59
N THR A 270 -5.88 8.92 -26.77
CA THR A 270 -5.70 10.37 -26.76
C THR A 270 -5.50 10.87 -25.32
N TYR A 271 -5.01 12.09 -25.14
CA TYR A 271 -4.84 12.71 -23.83
C TYR A 271 -6.16 12.76 -23.04
N ASP A 272 -7.24 13.17 -23.69
CA ASP A 272 -8.56 13.27 -23.06
C ASP A 272 -9.11 11.90 -22.63
N GLU A 273 -8.88 10.87 -23.43
CA GLU A 273 -9.26 9.50 -23.07
C GLU A 273 -8.43 8.98 -21.91
N MET A 274 -7.12 9.21 -21.95
CA MET A 274 -6.21 8.84 -20.86
C MET A 274 -6.65 9.49 -19.56
N PHE A 275 -6.84 10.81 -19.53
CA PHE A 275 -7.28 11.54 -18.34
C PHE A 275 -8.60 10.98 -17.79
N LYS A 276 -9.62 10.87 -18.63
CA LYS A 276 -10.96 10.42 -18.23
C LYS A 276 -10.95 8.99 -17.71
N ARG A 277 -10.26 8.07 -18.40
CA ARG A 277 -10.19 6.66 -17.99
C ARG A 277 -9.39 6.50 -16.70
N LEU A 278 -8.27 7.22 -16.57
CA LEU A 278 -7.46 7.20 -15.35
C LEU A 278 -8.24 7.76 -14.15
N GLU A 279 -8.91 8.88 -14.30
CA GLU A 279 -9.74 9.46 -13.24
C GLU A 279 -10.82 8.46 -12.74
N ILE A 280 -11.55 7.85 -13.66
CA ILE A 280 -12.56 6.82 -13.33
C ILE A 280 -11.91 5.64 -12.60
N ALA A 281 -10.75 5.18 -13.08
CA ALA A 281 -10.05 4.04 -12.50
C ALA A 281 -9.55 4.34 -11.08
N ILE A 282 -9.06 5.55 -10.80
CA ILE A 282 -8.65 5.98 -9.45
C ILE A 282 -9.87 6.04 -8.51
N HIS A 283 -11.01 6.57 -8.95
CA HIS A 283 -12.24 6.56 -8.15
C HIS A 283 -12.69 5.14 -7.79
N GLN A 284 -12.64 4.22 -8.77
CA GLN A 284 -12.94 2.81 -8.54
C GLN A 284 -11.93 2.15 -7.59
N PHE A 285 -10.66 2.50 -7.70
CA PHE A 285 -9.61 2.00 -6.81
C PHE A 285 -9.85 2.45 -5.36
N ALA A 286 -10.14 3.73 -5.14
CA ALA A 286 -10.48 4.25 -3.82
C ALA A 286 -11.73 3.56 -3.22
N LYS A 287 -12.74 3.25 -4.03
CA LYS A 287 -13.90 2.46 -3.60
C LYS A 287 -13.49 1.04 -3.17
N ARG A 288 -12.61 0.37 -3.95
CA ARG A 288 -12.12 -0.97 -3.60
C ARG A 288 -11.33 -0.97 -2.30
N GLN A 289 -10.50 0.06 -2.06
CA GLN A 289 -9.77 0.20 -0.79
C GLN A 289 -10.73 0.25 0.40
N MET A 290 -11.77 1.09 0.35
CA MET A 290 -12.79 1.18 1.41
C MET A 290 -13.54 -0.14 1.59
N THR A 291 -13.88 -0.82 0.49
CA THR A 291 -14.52 -2.15 0.56
C THR A 291 -13.61 -3.16 1.27
N TRP A 292 -12.30 -3.12 1.02
CA TRP A 292 -11.32 -3.98 1.70
C TRP A 292 -11.27 -3.69 3.20
N PHE A 293 -11.15 -2.43 3.60
CA PHE A 293 -11.08 -2.05 5.01
C PHE A 293 -12.34 -2.42 5.79
N ARG A 294 -13.53 -2.18 5.23
CA ARG A 294 -14.79 -2.68 5.80
C ARG A 294 -14.83 -4.22 5.84
N GLY A 295 -14.18 -4.87 4.89
CA GLY A 295 -13.97 -6.33 4.92
C GLY A 295 -13.05 -6.76 6.08
N MET A 296 -12.02 -5.99 6.41
CA MET A 296 -11.17 -6.27 7.57
C MET A 296 -11.97 -6.23 8.87
N GLU A 297 -12.87 -5.26 9.05
CA GLU A 297 -13.77 -5.21 10.22
C GLU A 297 -14.62 -6.48 10.33
N ARG A 298 -15.23 -6.93 9.23
CA ARG A 298 -15.98 -8.20 9.21
C ARG A 298 -15.12 -9.43 9.52
N ARG A 299 -13.80 -9.36 9.29
CA ARG A 299 -12.83 -10.41 9.63
C ARG A 299 -12.21 -10.26 11.03
N GLY A 300 -12.79 -9.37 11.86
CA GLY A 300 -12.48 -9.23 13.27
C GLY A 300 -11.44 -8.16 13.63
N PHE A 301 -11.05 -7.29 12.69
CA PHE A 301 -10.22 -6.14 13.04
C PHE A 301 -11.06 -5.01 13.63
N THR A 302 -10.57 -4.38 14.68
CA THR A 302 -11.16 -3.14 15.21
C THR A 302 -10.46 -1.95 14.56
N ILE A 303 -11.20 -1.18 13.77
CA ILE A 303 -10.70 0.03 13.10
C ILE A 303 -11.37 1.24 13.75
N HIS A 304 -10.59 2.16 14.28
CA HIS A 304 -11.05 3.44 14.82
C HIS A 304 -11.04 4.47 13.68
N TRP A 305 -12.23 4.83 13.20
CA TRP A 305 -12.39 5.77 12.10
C TRP A 305 -12.31 7.21 12.59
N ILE A 306 -11.43 8.01 11.97
CA ILE A 306 -11.26 9.44 12.23
C ILE A 306 -11.63 10.22 10.97
N ASP A 307 -12.40 11.30 11.14
CA ASP A 307 -12.78 12.16 10.04
C ASP A 307 -11.54 12.88 9.46
N ALA A 308 -11.34 12.72 8.15
CA ALA A 308 -10.26 13.35 7.41
C ALA A 308 -10.30 14.89 7.47
N MET A 309 -11.48 15.47 7.70
CA MET A 309 -11.71 16.91 7.67
C MET A 309 -11.40 17.62 9.00
N LEU A 310 -11.21 16.86 10.09
CA LEU A 310 -10.78 17.44 11.36
C LEU A 310 -9.42 18.16 11.23
N PRO A 311 -9.14 19.19 12.02
CA PRO A 311 -7.81 19.77 12.16
C PRO A 311 -6.76 18.71 12.52
N MET A 312 -5.50 18.93 12.10
CA MET A 312 -4.44 17.93 12.27
C MET A 312 -4.16 17.63 13.75
N ASP A 313 -4.15 18.63 14.58
CA ASP A 313 -3.94 18.55 16.03
C ASP A 313 -5.05 17.76 16.74
N GLU A 314 -6.30 17.93 16.33
CA GLU A 314 -7.43 17.14 16.84
C GLU A 314 -7.31 15.67 16.46
N LYS A 315 -6.98 15.36 15.20
CA LYS A 315 -6.76 13.98 14.73
C LYS A 315 -5.64 13.29 15.51
N VAL A 316 -4.52 13.97 15.66
CA VAL A 316 -3.38 13.45 16.41
C VAL A 316 -3.73 13.27 17.89
N GLY A 317 -4.40 14.26 18.50
CA GLY A 317 -4.85 14.17 19.88
C GLY A 317 -5.81 13.02 20.15
N GLU A 318 -6.70 12.69 19.19
CA GLU A 318 -7.59 11.54 19.28
C GLU A 318 -6.82 10.22 19.23
N ILE A 319 -5.86 10.10 18.30
CA ILE A 319 -5.01 8.89 18.21
C ILE A 319 -4.21 8.69 19.48
N LEU A 320 -3.64 9.75 20.05
CA LEU A 320 -2.85 9.67 21.29
C LEU A 320 -3.70 9.20 22.48
N ARG A 321 -4.95 9.65 22.57
CA ARG A 321 -5.88 9.17 23.62
C ARG A 321 -6.20 7.68 23.49
N LEU A 322 -6.33 7.17 22.26
CA LEU A 322 -6.56 5.75 21.98
C LEU A 322 -5.31 4.89 22.17
N PHE A 323 -4.14 5.49 22.00
CA PHE A 323 -2.85 4.81 22.09
C PHE A 323 -2.31 4.76 23.53
N ALA A 324 -2.74 5.69 24.37
CA ALA A 324 -2.39 5.68 25.79
C ALA A 324 -2.73 4.33 26.46
N PRO A 325 -1.87 3.84 27.37
CA PRO A 325 -2.05 2.54 28.05
C PRO A 325 -3.30 2.48 28.93
#